data_f29245f53a58ddcc47157cde166d895d
#
_entry.id   f29245f53a58ddcc47157cde166d895d
#
_cell.length_a   1.000
_cell.length_b   1.000
_cell.length_c   1.000
_cell.angle_alpha   90.00
_cell.angle_beta   90.00
_cell.angle_gamma   90.00
#
_symmetry.space_group_name_H-M   'P 1'
#
loop_
_entity.id
_entity.type
_entity.pdbx_description
1 polymer ?
#
loop_
_entity_poly.entity_id
_entity_poly.type
_entity_poly.pdbx_seq_one_letter_code
_entity_poly.pdbx_strand_id
1 'polypeptide(L)'
;MTTELFTTANTVTAHEHIGFELGWDYAHYRLVPPAPYAQEPSPLRNGLLAGQAAFGSRTLAATRPVRKWLQLRLHAWLRGRSVELMQVTPNYLSQLEVSHCPITRTALSTATLDSSDASVDRVRNDAGYAAGNLAVISTKANHAKAGYGFHDALRFVKQIEAGKLGGIDGLSACQWSRVAVLCSYVEPMSHEEASTIPMLVLPPNRLRMFNPVQALQAFISQQLMAPGWSHRAARFEAMLPGKPARRAFLTFFHALLPRVLEASRANGKQHTRWAIEDAWRNPLVLKRWTAFARLLTATQCEELVARANAKKLGALRAQQLPDEAATEGWNLDSRGYVPHAVLMKRSPTSARTGLGEQIPQPVGTQASLPL
;
A
#
# COMPACT_ATOMS: atom_id res chain seq x y z
N MET A 1 -26.47 -2.37 28.57
CA MET A 1 -27.31 -2.20 27.36
C MET A 1 -27.19 -0.83 26.69
N THR A 2 -26.57 0.17 27.30
CA THR A 2 -26.47 1.55 26.81
C THR A 2 -25.32 1.82 25.84
N THR A 3 -24.28 1.00 25.85
CA THR A 3 -23.04 1.25 25.06
C THR A 3 -23.21 0.91 23.55
N GLU A 4 -24.00 -0.09 23.21
CA GLU A 4 -24.22 -0.47 21.80
C GLU A 4 -25.08 0.52 21.01
N LEU A 5 -26.06 1.15 21.67
CA LEU A 5 -26.92 2.15 21.05
C LEU A 5 -26.18 3.43 20.67
N PHE A 6 -25.24 3.86 21.51
CA PHE A 6 -24.41 5.05 21.25
C PHE A 6 -23.40 4.81 20.10
N THR A 7 -22.85 3.61 19.99
CA THR A 7 -21.90 3.27 18.91
C THR A 7 -22.60 3.22 17.55
N THR A 8 -23.84 2.71 17.48
CA THR A 8 -24.62 2.61 16.25
C THR A 8 -25.07 3.99 15.76
N ALA A 9 -25.53 4.86 16.65
CA ALA A 9 -25.96 6.21 16.31
C ALA A 9 -24.79 7.07 15.77
N ASN A 10 -23.64 7.01 16.40
CA ASN A 10 -22.43 7.72 15.94
C ASN A 10 -21.93 7.23 14.58
N THR A 11 -22.03 5.93 14.30
CA THR A 11 -21.61 5.36 13.02
C THR A 11 -22.52 5.80 11.87
N VAL A 12 -23.83 5.87 12.09
CA VAL A 12 -24.79 6.37 11.10
C VAL A 12 -24.55 7.85 10.83
N THR A 13 -24.41 8.65 11.88
CA THR A 13 -24.14 10.08 11.76
C THR A 13 -22.82 10.34 11.02
N ALA A 14 -21.76 9.58 11.29
CA ALA A 14 -20.49 9.70 10.58
C ALA A 14 -20.63 9.38 9.08
N HIS A 15 -21.39 8.33 8.74
CA HIS A 15 -21.66 7.98 7.34
C HIS A 15 -22.41 9.09 6.61
N GLU A 16 -23.45 9.64 7.22
CA GLU A 16 -24.24 10.74 6.65
C GLU A 16 -23.39 11.99 6.47
N HIS A 17 -22.61 12.35 7.47
CA HIS A 17 -21.73 13.52 7.43
C HIS A 17 -20.68 13.39 6.31
N ILE A 18 -19.98 12.26 6.23
CA ILE A 18 -18.97 12.00 5.20
C ILE A 18 -19.58 11.99 3.79
N GLY A 19 -20.81 11.43 3.66
CA GLY A 19 -21.54 11.46 2.40
C GLY A 19 -21.88 12.90 1.97
N PHE A 20 -22.32 13.73 2.91
CA PHE A 20 -22.61 15.14 2.65
C PHE A 20 -21.35 15.90 2.24
N GLU A 21 -20.25 15.79 3.00
CA GLU A 21 -18.99 16.43 2.65
C GLU A 21 -18.46 15.99 1.26
N LEU A 22 -18.61 14.72 0.93
CA LEU A 22 -18.23 14.22 -0.39
C LEU A 22 -19.06 14.87 -1.50
N GLY A 23 -20.37 15.00 -1.32
CA GLY A 23 -21.25 15.70 -2.27
C GLY A 23 -20.89 17.18 -2.42
N TRP A 24 -20.58 17.84 -1.30
CA TRP A 24 -20.11 19.23 -1.26
C TRP A 24 -18.81 19.40 -2.07
N ASP A 25 -17.85 18.49 -1.94
CA ASP A 25 -16.60 18.53 -2.71
C ASP A 25 -16.84 18.26 -4.20
N TYR A 26 -17.78 17.38 -4.58
CA TYR A 26 -18.16 17.22 -5.98
C TYR A 26 -18.65 18.55 -6.58
N ALA A 27 -19.49 19.29 -5.86
CA ALA A 27 -19.96 20.62 -6.28
C ALA A 27 -18.81 21.62 -6.37
N HIS A 28 -17.91 21.65 -5.38
CA HIS A 28 -16.77 22.55 -5.32
C HIS A 28 -15.85 22.43 -6.55
N TYR A 29 -15.69 21.22 -7.07
CA TYR A 29 -14.91 20.95 -8.28
C TYR A 29 -15.76 20.90 -9.57
N ARG A 30 -17.01 21.32 -9.51
CA ARG A 30 -17.96 21.30 -10.65
C ARG A 30 -18.05 19.92 -11.30
N LEU A 31 -18.05 18.89 -10.50
CA LEU A 31 -18.23 17.50 -10.92
C LEU A 31 -19.60 17.00 -10.46
N VAL A 32 -20.11 16.01 -11.18
CA VAL A 32 -21.33 15.30 -10.81
C VAL A 32 -20.94 13.87 -10.42
N PRO A 33 -21.39 13.37 -9.26
CA PRO A 33 -21.20 11.96 -8.92
C PRO A 33 -21.97 11.06 -9.90
N PRO A 34 -21.63 9.75 -9.97
CA PRO A 34 -22.37 8.82 -10.83
C PRO A 34 -23.87 8.85 -10.58
N ALA A 35 -24.67 8.70 -11.65
CA ALA A 35 -26.11 8.92 -11.66
C ALA A 35 -26.88 8.26 -10.50
N PRO A 36 -26.63 6.98 -10.10
CA PRO A 36 -27.36 6.38 -8.99
C PRO A 36 -27.22 7.14 -7.66
N TYR A 37 -26.11 7.82 -7.44
CA TYR A 37 -25.82 8.56 -6.20
C TYR A 37 -26.21 10.03 -6.25
N ALA A 38 -26.40 10.57 -7.46
CA ALA A 38 -26.81 11.95 -7.68
C ALA A 38 -28.35 12.12 -7.75
N GLN A 39 -29.07 11.06 -8.13
CA GLN A 39 -30.52 11.12 -8.39
C GLN A 39 -31.36 10.71 -7.19
N GLU A 40 -30.93 9.71 -6.43
CA GLU A 40 -31.67 9.25 -5.26
C GLU A 40 -31.44 10.14 -4.04
N PRO A 41 -32.43 10.29 -3.14
CA PRO A 41 -32.24 10.99 -1.87
C PRO A 41 -31.12 10.32 -1.08
N SER A 42 -30.03 11.05 -0.84
CA SER A 42 -28.88 10.56 -0.12
C SER A 42 -28.10 11.72 0.52
N PRO A 43 -27.32 11.46 1.56
CA PRO A 43 -26.43 12.47 2.12
C PRO A 43 -25.52 13.12 1.07
N LEU A 44 -25.01 12.31 0.12
CA LEU A 44 -24.16 12.79 -0.98
C LEU A 44 -24.93 13.77 -1.89
N ARG A 45 -26.15 13.46 -2.29
CA ARG A 45 -26.98 14.39 -3.07
C ARG A 45 -27.26 15.66 -2.31
N ASN A 46 -27.58 15.59 -1.02
CA ASN A 46 -27.85 16.77 -0.20
C ASN A 46 -26.61 17.68 -0.15
N GLY A 47 -25.42 17.10 0.04
CA GLY A 47 -24.16 17.84 -0.02
C GLY A 47 -23.88 18.45 -1.38
N LEU A 48 -24.16 17.74 -2.48
CA LEU A 48 -24.02 18.25 -3.84
C LEU A 48 -24.92 19.48 -4.08
N LEU A 49 -26.19 19.40 -3.75
CA LEU A 49 -27.14 20.51 -3.93
C LEU A 49 -26.79 21.71 -3.06
N ALA A 50 -26.42 21.48 -1.80
CA ALA A 50 -25.97 22.54 -0.90
C ALA A 50 -24.69 23.21 -1.41
N GLY A 51 -23.71 22.43 -1.87
CA GLY A 51 -22.47 22.93 -2.45
C GLY A 51 -22.71 23.72 -3.75
N GLN A 52 -23.58 23.26 -4.63
CA GLN A 52 -23.97 23.99 -5.84
C GLN A 52 -24.58 25.34 -5.52
N ALA A 53 -25.45 25.41 -4.53
CA ALA A 53 -26.04 26.68 -4.06
C ALA A 53 -24.99 27.61 -3.45
N ALA A 54 -24.04 27.07 -2.68
CA ALA A 54 -23.01 27.86 -1.99
C ALA A 54 -21.92 28.39 -2.93
N PHE A 55 -21.45 27.58 -3.85
CA PHE A 55 -20.32 27.96 -4.72
C PHE A 55 -20.76 28.71 -5.97
N GLY A 56 -21.93 28.38 -6.54
CA GLY A 56 -22.38 28.97 -7.79
C GLY A 56 -21.34 28.82 -8.90
N SER A 57 -20.78 29.95 -9.37
CA SER A 57 -19.71 29.97 -10.37
C SER A 57 -18.30 29.87 -9.78
N ARG A 58 -18.14 29.97 -8.45
CA ARG A 58 -16.84 29.96 -7.74
C ARG A 58 -16.37 28.53 -7.49
N THR A 59 -16.06 27.79 -8.52
CA THR A 59 -15.63 26.40 -8.47
C THR A 59 -14.14 26.25 -8.80
N LEU A 60 -13.53 25.15 -8.34
CA LEU A 60 -12.14 24.82 -8.63
C LEU A 60 -12.03 23.93 -9.87
N ALA A 61 -10.82 23.88 -10.46
CA ALA A 61 -10.54 23.01 -11.60
C ALA A 61 -10.55 21.53 -11.19
N ALA A 62 -11.31 20.72 -11.92
CA ALA A 62 -11.38 19.26 -11.75
C ALA A 62 -10.19 18.57 -12.43
N THR A 63 -9.00 18.66 -11.84
CA THR A 63 -7.80 17.98 -12.35
C THR A 63 -7.93 16.45 -12.23
N ARG A 64 -7.08 15.70 -12.97
CA ARG A 64 -7.05 14.24 -12.88
C ARG A 64 -6.83 13.73 -11.44
N PRO A 65 -5.89 14.26 -10.62
CA PRO A 65 -5.76 13.85 -9.24
C PRO A 65 -7.01 14.11 -8.39
N VAL A 66 -7.72 15.22 -8.62
CA VAL A 66 -8.98 15.52 -7.93
C VAL A 66 -10.05 14.48 -8.27
N ARG A 67 -10.20 14.12 -9.54
CA ARG A 67 -11.17 13.08 -9.97
C ARG A 67 -10.87 11.74 -9.31
N LYS A 68 -9.60 11.32 -9.28
CA LYS A 68 -9.15 10.10 -8.59
C LYS A 68 -9.43 10.16 -7.09
N TRP A 69 -9.20 11.30 -6.46
CA TRP A 69 -9.43 11.49 -5.03
C TRP A 69 -10.91 11.39 -4.66
N LEU A 70 -11.79 12.04 -5.44
CA LEU A 70 -13.24 11.94 -5.24
C LEU A 70 -13.74 10.52 -5.50
N GLN A 71 -13.25 9.85 -6.54
CA GLN A 71 -13.58 8.46 -6.84
C GLN A 71 -13.16 7.52 -5.69
N LEU A 72 -11.94 7.67 -5.16
CA LEU A 72 -11.46 6.90 -4.02
C LEU A 72 -12.36 7.09 -2.80
N ARG A 73 -12.72 8.35 -2.47
CA ARG A 73 -13.61 8.69 -1.36
C ARG A 73 -15.02 8.12 -1.55
N LEU A 74 -15.55 8.19 -2.77
CA LEU A 74 -16.86 7.60 -3.10
C LEU A 74 -16.84 6.08 -2.88
N HIS A 75 -15.84 5.39 -3.40
CA HIS A 75 -15.70 3.95 -3.21
C HIS A 75 -15.48 3.56 -1.75
N ALA A 76 -14.72 4.36 -1.00
CA ALA A 76 -14.54 4.16 0.43
C ALA A 76 -15.87 4.35 1.18
N TRP A 77 -16.60 5.42 0.90
CA TRP A 77 -17.90 5.72 1.51
C TRP A 77 -18.90 4.60 1.27
N LEU A 78 -19.04 4.13 0.02
CA LEU A 78 -19.96 3.04 -0.33
C LEU A 78 -19.61 1.71 0.37
N ARG A 79 -18.36 1.50 0.74
CA ARG A 79 -17.89 0.28 1.42
C ARG A 79 -17.74 0.42 2.93
N GLY A 80 -18.10 1.57 3.49
CA GLY A 80 -17.88 1.85 4.90
C GLY A 80 -16.41 1.87 5.31
N ARG A 81 -15.51 2.36 4.42
CA ARG A 81 -14.09 2.48 4.70
C ARG A 81 -13.70 3.92 4.98
N SER A 82 -12.88 4.13 5.99
CA SER A 82 -12.38 5.47 6.32
C SER A 82 -11.35 5.97 5.31
N VAL A 83 -11.31 7.29 5.13
CA VAL A 83 -10.27 8.01 4.39
C VAL A 83 -9.73 9.11 5.31
N GLU A 84 -8.44 9.11 5.53
CA GLU A 84 -7.74 10.15 6.27
C GLU A 84 -7.59 11.38 5.37
N LEU A 85 -8.34 12.46 5.64
CA LEU A 85 -8.47 13.60 4.73
C LEU A 85 -7.39 14.67 4.90
N MET A 86 -6.67 14.68 6.02
CA MET A 86 -5.63 15.69 6.27
C MET A 86 -4.42 15.51 5.38
N GLN A 87 -4.02 14.28 5.10
CA GLN A 87 -2.84 13.95 4.32
C GLN A 87 -3.16 13.30 2.98
N VAL A 88 -4.25 12.49 2.89
CA VAL A 88 -4.69 11.86 1.63
C VAL A 88 -5.43 12.87 0.77
N THR A 89 -4.67 13.78 0.19
CA THR A 89 -5.13 14.85 -0.70
C THR A 89 -4.95 14.46 -2.18
N PRO A 90 -5.52 15.21 -3.13
CA PRO A 90 -5.23 15.03 -4.56
C PRO A 90 -3.72 15.04 -4.87
N ASN A 91 -2.97 15.95 -4.24
CA ASN A 91 -1.51 16.03 -4.41
C ASN A 91 -0.80 14.79 -3.85
N TYR A 92 -1.24 14.27 -2.71
CA TYR A 92 -0.70 13.03 -2.17
C TYR A 92 -0.89 11.86 -3.14
N LEU A 93 -2.09 11.72 -3.72
CA LEU A 93 -2.38 10.65 -4.68
C LEU A 93 -1.51 10.76 -5.94
N SER A 94 -1.22 11.97 -6.41
CA SER A 94 -0.31 12.16 -7.55
C SER A 94 1.12 11.69 -7.27
N GLN A 95 1.56 11.78 -6.01
CA GLN A 95 2.89 11.32 -5.59
C GLN A 95 2.99 9.79 -5.49
N LEU A 96 1.87 9.08 -5.43
CA LEU A 96 1.82 7.61 -5.44
C LEU A 96 1.93 7.03 -6.85
N GLU A 97 1.71 7.84 -7.90
CA GLU A 97 1.65 7.34 -9.28
C GLU A 97 2.97 6.69 -9.69
N VAL A 98 2.84 5.56 -10.37
CA VAL A 98 3.93 4.79 -10.95
C VAL A 98 3.56 4.38 -12.37
N SER A 99 4.55 4.20 -13.24
CA SER A 99 4.32 3.81 -14.63
C SER A 99 4.02 2.32 -14.81
N HIS A 100 4.46 1.49 -13.87
CA HIS A 100 4.31 0.04 -13.93
C HIS A 100 3.83 -0.50 -12.58
N CYS A 101 3.01 -1.55 -12.64
CA CYS A 101 2.57 -2.26 -11.44
C CYS A 101 3.76 -2.95 -10.76
N PRO A 102 4.03 -2.70 -9.47
CA PRO A 102 5.14 -3.34 -8.77
C PRO A 102 4.96 -4.87 -8.63
N ILE A 103 3.75 -5.37 -8.72
CA ILE A 103 3.43 -6.80 -8.58
C ILE A 103 3.53 -7.53 -9.92
N THR A 104 2.78 -7.07 -10.93
CA THR A 104 2.72 -7.73 -12.25
C THR A 104 3.82 -7.26 -13.21
N ARG A 105 4.42 -6.11 -12.95
CA ARG A 105 5.38 -5.39 -13.80
C ARG A 105 4.79 -4.96 -15.16
N THR A 106 3.49 -5.03 -15.35
CA THR A 106 2.81 -4.50 -16.54
C THR A 106 2.76 -2.97 -16.48
N ALA A 107 2.82 -2.32 -17.63
CA ALA A 107 2.56 -0.89 -17.74
C ALA A 107 1.14 -0.61 -17.23
N LEU A 108 0.98 0.45 -16.44
CA LEU A 108 -0.32 0.84 -15.92
C LEU A 108 -1.03 1.75 -16.91
N SER A 109 -2.26 1.36 -17.26
CA SER A 109 -3.22 2.17 -18.00
C SER A 109 -4.11 3.00 -17.07
N THR A 110 -4.96 3.82 -17.64
CA THR A 110 -5.89 4.65 -16.87
C THR A 110 -7.22 4.73 -17.60
N ALA A 111 -8.30 4.38 -16.91
CA ALA A 111 -9.67 4.47 -17.43
C ALA A 111 -9.91 3.69 -18.76
N THR A 112 -9.20 2.59 -18.95
CA THR A 112 -9.37 1.69 -20.10
C THR A 112 -10.31 0.53 -19.79
N LEU A 113 -10.70 0.36 -18.52
CA LEU A 113 -11.45 -0.77 -17.99
C LEU A 113 -10.71 -2.11 -18.11
N ASP A 114 -9.41 -2.06 -18.29
CA ASP A 114 -8.54 -3.22 -18.41
C ASP A 114 -7.96 -3.64 -17.07
N SER A 115 -7.53 -4.88 -17.01
CA SER A 115 -6.85 -5.44 -15.84
C SER A 115 -5.52 -4.75 -15.48
N SER A 116 -4.96 -3.95 -16.42
CA SER A 116 -3.77 -3.11 -16.26
C SER A 116 -4.04 -1.73 -15.68
N ASP A 117 -5.31 -1.32 -15.51
CA ASP A 117 -5.63 0.00 -14.98
C ASP A 117 -5.06 0.21 -13.57
N ALA A 118 -4.57 1.42 -13.35
CA ALA A 118 -4.00 1.83 -12.07
C ALA A 118 -5.08 1.89 -10.99
N SER A 119 -4.88 1.14 -9.92
CA SER A 119 -5.77 1.09 -8.75
C SER A 119 -5.02 1.43 -7.47
N VAL A 120 -5.64 2.22 -6.60
CA VAL A 120 -5.09 2.54 -5.28
C VAL A 120 -5.48 1.43 -4.31
N ASP A 121 -4.49 0.70 -3.83
CA ASP A 121 -4.63 -0.37 -2.85
C ASP A 121 -4.25 0.12 -1.44
N ARG A 122 -4.94 -0.42 -0.44
CA ARG A 122 -4.52 -0.34 0.97
C ARG A 122 -3.61 -1.53 1.24
N VAL A 123 -2.33 -1.27 1.49
CA VAL A 123 -1.34 -2.33 1.67
C VAL A 123 -1.70 -3.17 2.89
N ARG A 124 -2.07 -2.53 4.01
CA ARG A 124 -2.66 -3.17 5.20
C ARG A 124 -4.18 -3.03 5.16
N ASN A 125 -4.88 -4.15 5.07
CA ASN A 125 -6.32 -4.17 4.76
C ASN A 125 -7.24 -3.88 5.94
N ASP A 126 -6.81 -4.07 7.18
CA ASP A 126 -7.53 -3.72 8.41
C ASP A 126 -7.51 -2.20 8.68
N ALA A 127 -6.67 -1.45 7.99
CA ALA A 127 -6.60 0.01 8.05
C ALA A 127 -7.46 0.69 6.98
N GLY A 128 -7.75 1.98 7.17
CA GLY A 128 -8.41 2.84 6.18
C GLY A 128 -7.48 3.28 5.03
N TYR A 129 -7.99 4.15 4.18
CA TYR A 129 -7.18 4.86 3.18
C TYR A 129 -6.41 5.99 3.87
N ALA A 130 -5.23 5.69 4.35
CA ALA A 130 -4.41 6.60 5.16
C ALA A 130 -3.03 6.81 4.54
N ALA A 131 -2.43 7.96 4.80
CA ALA A 131 -1.08 8.25 4.34
C ALA A 131 -0.08 7.26 4.94
N GLY A 132 0.74 6.67 4.08
CA GLY A 132 1.67 5.62 4.46
C GLY A 132 1.13 4.20 4.30
N ASN A 133 -0.17 4.02 4.05
CA ASN A 133 -0.80 2.72 3.81
C ASN A 133 -1.19 2.47 2.35
N LEU A 134 -0.89 3.37 1.44
CA LEU A 134 -1.38 3.30 0.06
C LEU A 134 -0.28 2.96 -0.94
N ALA A 135 -0.63 2.12 -1.91
CA ALA A 135 0.20 1.82 -3.06
C ALA A 135 -0.65 1.82 -4.35
N VAL A 136 -0.03 2.20 -5.48
CA VAL A 136 -0.67 2.06 -6.80
C VAL A 136 -0.20 0.75 -7.42
N ILE A 137 -1.15 -0.13 -7.70
CA ILE A 137 -0.95 -1.42 -8.37
C ILE A 137 -1.95 -1.58 -9.52
N SER A 138 -1.83 -2.60 -10.34
CA SER A 138 -2.82 -2.89 -11.38
C SER A 138 -4.14 -3.40 -10.78
N THR A 139 -5.24 -3.16 -11.47
CA THR A 139 -6.56 -3.70 -11.09
C THR A 139 -6.52 -5.22 -10.92
N LYS A 140 -5.78 -5.93 -11.80
CA LYS A 140 -5.54 -7.37 -11.66
C LYS A 140 -4.91 -7.72 -10.31
N ALA A 141 -3.82 -7.04 -9.95
CA ALA A 141 -3.11 -7.31 -8.69
C ALA A 141 -3.96 -6.93 -7.46
N ASN A 142 -4.72 -5.83 -7.56
CA ASN A 142 -5.59 -5.37 -6.48
C ASN A 142 -6.77 -6.35 -6.25
N HIS A 143 -7.39 -6.85 -7.31
CA HIS A 143 -8.44 -7.86 -7.20
C HIS A 143 -7.91 -9.16 -6.58
N ALA A 144 -6.77 -9.64 -7.04
CA ALA A 144 -6.15 -10.85 -6.51
C ALA A 144 -5.75 -10.70 -5.03
N LYS A 145 -5.12 -9.56 -4.67
CA LYS A 145 -4.73 -9.27 -3.29
C LYS A 145 -5.95 -9.15 -2.38
N ALA A 146 -7.06 -8.55 -2.85
CA ALA A 146 -8.30 -8.42 -2.07
C ALA A 146 -8.06 -8.03 -0.60
N GLY A 147 -8.47 -8.89 0.35
CA GLY A 147 -8.26 -8.74 1.79
C GLY A 147 -7.04 -9.48 2.34
N TYR A 148 -6.21 -10.07 1.48
CA TYR A 148 -5.08 -10.89 1.90
C TYR A 148 -3.88 -10.06 2.36
N GLY A 149 -3.23 -10.52 3.45
CA GLY A 149 -2.04 -9.91 4.03
C GLY A 149 -0.76 -10.69 3.72
N PHE A 150 0.29 -10.36 4.49
CA PHE A 150 1.62 -10.96 4.34
C PHE A 150 1.62 -12.49 4.45
N HIS A 151 1.02 -13.02 5.51
CA HIS A 151 1.01 -14.47 5.77
C HIS A 151 0.18 -15.25 4.75
N ASP A 152 -0.94 -14.66 4.27
CA ASP A 152 -1.76 -15.28 3.23
C ASP A 152 -0.99 -15.39 1.93
N ALA A 153 -0.32 -14.30 1.53
CA ALA A 153 0.50 -14.28 0.32
C ALA A 153 1.62 -15.32 0.36
N LEU A 154 2.30 -15.46 1.51
CA LEU A 154 3.31 -16.52 1.69
C LEU A 154 2.71 -17.94 1.61
N ARG A 155 1.52 -18.13 2.16
CA ARG A 155 0.80 -19.41 2.05
C ARG A 155 0.50 -19.75 0.60
N PHE A 156 0.04 -18.77 -0.20
CA PHE A 156 -0.24 -18.95 -1.63
C PHE A 156 1.02 -19.28 -2.42
N VAL A 157 2.14 -18.63 -2.13
CA VAL A 157 3.44 -18.98 -2.73
C VAL A 157 3.76 -20.45 -2.50
N LYS A 158 3.69 -20.91 -1.25
CA LYS A 158 3.97 -22.31 -0.91
C LYS A 158 3.02 -23.30 -1.60
N GLN A 159 1.73 -22.95 -1.70
CA GLN A 159 0.74 -23.80 -2.37
C GLN A 159 1.02 -23.94 -3.87
N ILE A 160 1.39 -22.85 -4.54
CA ILE A 160 1.71 -22.86 -5.97
C ILE A 160 3.02 -23.62 -6.20
N GLU A 161 4.06 -23.37 -5.40
CA GLU A 161 5.36 -24.06 -5.50
C GLU A 161 5.30 -25.55 -5.20
N ALA A 162 4.33 -25.98 -4.41
CA ALA A 162 4.04 -27.41 -4.20
C ALA A 162 3.47 -28.13 -5.44
N GLY A 163 3.33 -27.42 -6.56
CA GLY A 163 2.97 -27.98 -7.87
C GLY A 163 1.49 -28.32 -8.08
N LYS A 164 0.61 -27.90 -7.15
CA LYS A 164 -0.83 -28.17 -7.25
C LYS A 164 -1.59 -27.19 -8.15
N LEU A 165 -1.05 -25.99 -8.34
CA LEU A 165 -1.70 -24.89 -9.06
C LEU A 165 -0.66 -24.11 -9.88
N GLY A 166 -1.03 -23.66 -11.08
CA GLY A 166 -0.20 -22.75 -11.88
C GLY A 166 -0.23 -21.30 -11.36
N GLY A 167 -1.19 -20.95 -10.52
CA GLY A 167 -1.39 -19.65 -9.90
C GLY A 167 -2.64 -19.63 -9.02
N ILE A 168 -2.80 -18.57 -8.24
CA ILE A 168 -3.98 -18.32 -7.39
C ILE A 168 -4.49 -16.93 -7.75
N ASP A 169 -5.80 -16.79 -7.97
CA ASP A 169 -6.46 -15.52 -8.36
C ASP A 169 -5.77 -14.79 -9.53
N GLY A 170 -5.25 -15.58 -10.49
CA GLY A 170 -4.56 -15.07 -11.67
C GLY A 170 -3.15 -14.54 -11.45
N LEU A 171 -2.57 -14.70 -10.23
CA LEU A 171 -1.19 -14.37 -9.93
C LEU A 171 -0.33 -15.63 -9.76
N SER A 172 0.88 -15.60 -10.33
CA SER A 172 1.90 -16.64 -10.17
C SER A 172 2.55 -16.59 -8.78
N ALA A 173 3.30 -17.64 -8.39
CA ALA A 173 4.09 -17.66 -7.16
C ALA A 173 5.02 -16.43 -7.04
N CYS A 174 5.66 -16.06 -8.14
CA CYS A 174 6.53 -14.89 -8.19
C CYS A 174 5.78 -13.57 -7.91
N GLN A 175 4.56 -13.43 -8.41
CA GLN A 175 3.73 -12.24 -8.19
C GLN A 175 3.19 -12.23 -6.76
N TRP A 176 2.78 -13.36 -6.21
CA TRP A 176 2.41 -13.49 -4.81
C TRP A 176 3.58 -13.23 -3.85
N SER A 177 4.80 -13.65 -4.19
CA SER A 177 6.00 -13.28 -3.44
C SER A 177 6.21 -11.77 -3.38
N ARG A 178 5.91 -11.04 -4.48
CA ARG A 178 5.95 -9.58 -4.49
C ARG A 178 4.83 -8.96 -3.65
N VAL A 179 3.63 -9.53 -3.64
CA VAL A 179 2.53 -9.13 -2.74
C VAL A 179 2.95 -9.30 -1.28
N ALA A 180 3.53 -10.45 -0.93
CA ALA A 180 4.05 -10.69 0.42
C ALA A 180 5.05 -9.62 0.84
N VAL A 181 6.04 -9.32 -0.01
CA VAL A 181 7.03 -8.28 0.28
C VAL A 181 6.40 -6.90 0.41
N LEU A 182 5.43 -6.54 -0.45
CA LEU A 182 4.71 -5.28 -0.32
C LEU A 182 3.99 -5.16 1.03
N CYS A 183 3.26 -6.20 1.43
CA CYS A 183 2.54 -6.23 2.71
C CYS A 183 3.51 -6.21 3.91
N SER A 184 4.67 -6.85 3.81
CA SER A 184 5.65 -6.91 4.91
C SER A 184 6.17 -5.55 5.34
N TYR A 185 6.12 -4.54 4.49
CA TYR A 185 6.58 -3.20 4.83
C TYR A 185 5.75 -2.52 5.91
N VAL A 186 4.46 -2.85 5.97
CA VAL A 186 3.47 -2.28 6.91
C VAL A 186 3.00 -3.30 7.94
N GLU A 187 3.70 -4.42 8.05
CA GLU A 187 3.49 -5.46 9.05
C GLU A 187 4.55 -5.33 10.14
N PRO A 188 4.19 -5.17 11.42
CA PRO A 188 5.17 -5.13 12.49
C PRO A 188 5.79 -6.52 12.66
N MET A 189 7.12 -6.59 12.57
CA MET A 189 7.88 -7.83 12.64
C MET A 189 9.09 -7.67 13.57
N SER A 190 9.59 -8.79 14.08
CA SER A 190 10.88 -8.80 14.73
C SER A 190 12.00 -8.41 13.75
N HIS A 191 13.08 -7.81 14.25
CA HIS A 191 14.24 -7.48 13.43
C HIS A 191 14.80 -8.72 12.70
N GLU A 192 14.81 -9.85 13.38
CA GLU A 192 15.29 -11.10 12.82
C GLU A 192 14.42 -11.57 11.66
N GLU A 193 13.10 -11.61 11.83
CA GLU A 193 12.15 -12.01 10.79
C GLU A 193 12.23 -11.08 9.59
N ALA A 194 12.12 -9.76 9.80
CA ALA A 194 12.18 -8.77 8.73
C ALA A 194 13.51 -8.82 7.95
N SER A 195 14.62 -9.18 8.60
CA SER A 195 15.92 -9.34 7.96
C SER A 195 16.01 -10.51 6.97
N THR A 196 15.11 -11.48 7.05
CA THR A 196 15.07 -12.65 6.15
C THR A 196 14.25 -12.43 4.88
N ILE A 197 13.52 -11.32 4.78
CA ILE A 197 12.63 -11.04 3.65
C ILE A 197 13.44 -10.44 2.50
N PRO A 198 13.42 -11.05 1.29
CA PRO A 198 14.11 -10.51 0.13
C PRO A 198 13.38 -9.26 -0.41
N MET A 199 14.12 -8.28 -0.94
CA MET A 199 13.56 -7.04 -1.51
C MET A 199 13.04 -7.27 -2.95
N LEU A 200 11.99 -8.09 -3.12
CA LEU A 200 11.43 -8.42 -4.44
C LEU A 200 10.60 -7.28 -5.06
N VAL A 201 10.28 -6.28 -4.28
CA VAL A 201 9.63 -5.03 -4.67
C VAL A 201 10.33 -3.91 -3.91
N LEU A 202 10.82 -2.89 -4.60
CA LEU A 202 11.24 -1.67 -3.92
C LEU A 202 10.00 -0.95 -3.35
N PRO A 203 10.08 -0.39 -2.14
CA PRO A 203 8.93 0.23 -1.51
C PRO A 203 8.31 1.29 -2.42
N PRO A 204 6.97 1.30 -2.53
CA PRO A 204 6.25 2.36 -3.21
C PRO A 204 6.52 3.73 -2.60
N ASN A 205 6.34 4.77 -3.41
CA ASN A 205 6.45 6.13 -2.93
C ASN A 205 5.49 6.38 -1.74
N ARG A 206 5.97 7.09 -0.73
CA ARG A 206 5.18 7.47 0.44
C ARG A 206 4.66 6.33 1.31
N LEU A 207 5.03 5.07 1.04
CA LEU A 207 4.70 3.98 1.94
C LEU A 207 5.46 4.14 3.27
N ARG A 208 4.76 3.95 4.39
CA ARG A 208 5.39 3.93 5.72
C ARG A 208 6.02 2.55 5.94
N MET A 209 7.28 2.52 6.27
CA MET A 209 7.98 1.25 6.55
C MET A 209 8.09 1.06 8.06
N PHE A 210 7.55 -0.05 8.56
CA PHE A 210 7.53 -0.35 9.99
C PHE A 210 8.84 -0.96 10.48
N ASN A 211 9.54 -1.66 9.61
CA ASN A 211 10.74 -2.42 9.97
C ASN A 211 12.00 -1.69 9.52
N PRO A 212 12.81 -1.11 10.44
CA PRO A 212 13.99 -0.33 10.08
C PRO A 212 15.02 -1.10 9.24
N VAL A 213 15.12 -2.41 9.44
CA VAL A 213 16.02 -3.26 8.64
C VAL A 213 15.59 -3.34 7.17
N GLN A 214 14.28 -3.37 6.87
CA GLN A 214 13.77 -3.31 5.50
C GLN A 214 13.96 -1.92 4.89
N ALA A 215 13.85 -0.86 5.67
CA ALA A 215 14.17 0.49 5.20
C ALA A 215 15.66 0.63 4.86
N LEU A 216 16.55 0.05 5.66
CA LEU A 216 17.96 -0.02 5.37
C LEU A 216 18.24 -0.82 4.09
N GLN A 217 17.57 -1.97 3.93
CA GLN A 217 17.62 -2.81 2.73
C GLN A 217 17.19 -2.04 1.48
N ALA A 218 16.07 -1.32 1.56
CA ALA A 218 15.56 -0.47 0.49
C ALA A 218 16.52 0.68 0.18
N PHE A 219 17.05 1.34 1.20
CA PHE A 219 18.04 2.41 1.05
C PHE A 219 19.25 1.93 0.27
N ILE A 220 19.86 0.79 0.65
CA ILE A 220 21.05 0.24 -0.04
C ILE A 220 20.70 -0.15 -1.48
N SER A 221 19.55 -0.78 -1.71
CA SER A 221 19.07 -1.17 -3.03
C SER A 221 18.90 0.03 -3.96
N GLN A 222 18.32 1.12 -3.46
CA GLN A 222 18.10 2.35 -4.22
C GLN A 222 19.40 3.04 -4.63
N GLN A 223 20.53 2.80 -3.92
CA GLN A 223 21.82 3.34 -4.34
C GLN A 223 22.26 2.83 -5.73
N LEU A 224 21.73 1.68 -6.15
CA LEU A 224 22.04 1.06 -7.43
C LEU A 224 21.18 1.58 -8.58
N MET A 225 20.15 2.40 -8.29
CA MET A 225 19.24 2.97 -9.30
C MET A 225 19.90 4.00 -10.22
N ALA A 226 21.00 4.61 -9.79
CA ALA A 226 21.68 5.67 -10.51
C ALA A 226 23.22 5.46 -10.57
N PRO A 227 23.91 5.99 -11.57
CA PRO A 227 25.37 5.99 -11.64
C PRO A 227 26.01 6.57 -10.38
N GLY A 228 27.28 6.24 -10.13
CA GLY A 228 28.02 6.71 -8.93
C GLY A 228 27.74 5.91 -7.66
N TRP A 229 27.15 4.72 -7.79
CA TRP A 229 26.83 3.83 -6.67
C TRP A 229 28.06 3.41 -5.86
N SER A 230 29.25 3.24 -6.47
CA SER A 230 30.46 2.82 -5.74
C SER A 230 30.90 3.88 -4.72
N HIS A 231 30.88 5.15 -5.10
CA HIS A 231 31.17 6.24 -4.18
C HIS A 231 30.15 6.32 -3.04
N ARG A 232 28.84 6.15 -3.36
CA ARG A 232 27.81 6.14 -2.33
C ARG A 232 27.91 4.94 -1.40
N ALA A 233 28.26 3.76 -1.93
CA ALA A 233 28.51 2.55 -1.12
C ALA A 233 29.68 2.74 -0.16
N ALA A 234 30.80 3.32 -0.62
CA ALA A 234 31.93 3.63 0.24
C ALA A 234 31.58 4.65 1.36
N ARG A 235 30.80 5.68 1.02
CA ARG A 235 30.30 6.63 2.02
C ARG A 235 29.37 5.98 3.04
N PHE A 236 28.55 5.03 2.61
CA PHE A 236 27.68 4.27 3.50
C PHE A 236 28.49 3.32 4.37
N GLU A 237 29.43 2.57 3.81
CA GLU A 237 30.33 1.68 4.55
C GLU A 237 31.04 2.41 5.70
N ALA A 238 31.53 3.63 5.45
CA ALA A 238 32.20 4.44 6.46
C ALA A 238 31.31 4.80 7.67
N MET A 239 29.98 4.71 7.53
CA MET A 239 29.03 4.98 8.62
C MET A 239 28.73 3.73 9.47
N LEU A 240 29.10 2.53 9.00
CA LEU A 240 28.77 1.28 9.68
C LEU A 240 29.54 1.11 11.01
N PRO A 241 28.91 0.54 12.04
CA PRO A 241 29.52 0.33 13.33
C PRO A 241 30.54 -0.82 13.29
N GLY A 242 31.80 -0.50 13.52
CA GLY A 242 32.87 -1.48 13.68
C GLY A 242 33.27 -2.27 12.42
N LYS A 243 34.40 -2.97 12.53
CA LYS A 243 35.00 -3.78 11.45
C LYS A 243 34.08 -4.96 11.01
N PRO A 244 33.42 -5.71 11.93
CA PRO A 244 32.58 -6.85 11.54
C PRO A 244 31.43 -6.46 10.61
N ALA A 245 30.70 -5.39 10.93
CA ALA A 245 29.58 -4.90 10.12
C ALA A 245 30.06 -4.42 8.74
N ARG A 246 31.17 -3.71 8.66
CA ARG A 246 31.78 -3.28 7.38
C ARG A 246 32.13 -4.47 6.49
N ARG A 247 32.82 -5.47 7.06
CA ARG A 247 33.20 -6.69 6.31
C ARG A 247 31.97 -7.44 5.80
N ALA A 248 30.95 -7.61 6.65
CA ALA A 248 29.72 -8.29 6.27
C ALA A 248 28.96 -7.51 5.18
N PHE A 249 28.89 -6.19 5.29
CA PHE A 249 28.32 -5.32 4.25
C PHE A 249 29.03 -5.49 2.90
N LEU A 250 30.35 -5.41 2.86
CA LEU A 250 31.11 -5.60 1.63
C LEU A 250 30.87 -7.00 1.05
N THR A 251 30.85 -8.04 1.89
CA THR A 251 30.55 -9.42 1.47
C THR A 251 29.17 -9.54 0.84
N PHE A 252 28.16 -8.88 1.42
CA PHE A 252 26.82 -8.78 0.86
C PHE A 252 26.81 -7.97 -0.43
N PHE A 253 27.40 -6.77 -0.43
CA PHE A 253 27.37 -5.85 -1.56
C PHE A 253 28.04 -6.45 -2.80
N HIS A 254 29.18 -7.16 -2.62
CA HIS A 254 29.86 -7.90 -3.68
C HIS A 254 29.05 -9.12 -4.19
N ALA A 255 28.06 -9.59 -3.45
CA ALA A 255 27.14 -10.58 -3.97
C ALA A 255 25.98 -9.95 -4.76
N LEU A 256 25.46 -8.81 -4.30
CA LEU A 256 24.33 -8.12 -4.91
C LEU A 256 24.72 -7.47 -6.25
N LEU A 257 25.79 -6.69 -6.25
CA LEU A 257 26.18 -5.84 -7.37
C LEU A 257 26.34 -6.59 -8.72
N PRO A 258 27.11 -7.69 -8.82
CA PRO A 258 27.29 -8.38 -10.09
C PRO A 258 25.93 -8.87 -10.67
N ARG A 259 25.02 -9.30 -9.82
CA ARG A 259 23.69 -9.78 -10.23
C ARG A 259 22.79 -8.68 -10.74
N VAL A 260 22.86 -7.49 -10.12
CA VAL A 260 22.16 -6.31 -10.61
C VAL A 260 22.72 -5.90 -11.98
N LEU A 261 24.04 -5.90 -12.15
CA LEU A 261 24.68 -5.54 -13.42
C LEU A 261 24.36 -6.53 -14.54
N GLU A 262 24.35 -7.83 -14.23
CA GLU A 262 23.98 -8.89 -15.16
C GLU A 262 22.51 -8.75 -15.61
N ALA A 263 21.61 -8.64 -14.66
CA ALA A 263 20.18 -8.47 -14.94
C ALA A 263 19.88 -7.16 -15.68
N SER A 264 20.62 -6.08 -15.42
CA SER A 264 20.48 -4.81 -16.12
C SER A 264 20.92 -4.90 -17.59
N ARG A 265 21.95 -5.69 -17.88
CA ARG A 265 22.39 -5.94 -19.27
C ARG A 265 21.36 -6.74 -20.05
N ALA A 266 20.75 -7.74 -19.43
CA ALA A 266 19.75 -8.58 -20.06
C ALA A 266 18.42 -7.85 -20.37
N ASN A 267 18.03 -6.89 -19.53
CA ASN A 267 16.71 -6.24 -19.60
C ASN A 267 16.69 -4.84 -20.23
N GLY A 268 17.85 -4.30 -20.64
CA GLY A 268 17.98 -2.93 -21.17
C GLY A 268 17.81 -1.82 -20.11
N LYS A 269 17.96 -0.56 -20.55
CA LYS A 269 17.96 0.60 -19.63
C LYS A 269 16.66 0.86 -18.88
N GLN A 270 15.53 0.39 -19.37
CA GLN A 270 14.21 0.67 -18.80
C GLN A 270 13.93 -0.05 -17.47
N HIS A 271 14.73 -1.03 -17.08
CA HIS A 271 14.37 -1.96 -16.01
C HIS A 271 15.42 -2.11 -14.90
N THR A 272 16.23 -1.08 -14.65
CA THR A 272 17.20 -1.10 -13.52
C THR A 272 16.52 -1.46 -12.19
N ARG A 273 15.32 -0.96 -11.95
CA ARG A 273 14.52 -1.32 -10.78
C ARG A 273 14.28 -2.82 -10.71
N TRP A 274 13.84 -3.43 -11.80
CA TRP A 274 13.54 -4.88 -11.83
C TRP A 274 14.82 -5.72 -11.71
N ALA A 275 15.92 -5.25 -12.29
CA ALA A 275 17.21 -5.91 -12.11
C ALA A 275 17.64 -5.97 -10.64
N ILE A 276 17.43 -4.88 -9.90
CA ILE A 276 17.70 -4.84 -8.46
C ILE A 276 16.78 -5.81 -7.72
N GLU A 277 15.47 -5.75 -7.96
CA GLU A 277 14.48 -6.61 -7.34
C GLU A 277 14.74 -8.10 -7.64
N ASP A 278 15.13 -8.44 -8.87
CA ASP A 278 15.42 -9.83 -9.27
C ASP A 278 16.74 -10.35 -8.68
N ALA A 279 17.75 -9.48 -8.49
CA ALA A 279 18.98 -9.85 -7.81
C ALA A 279 18.74 -10.35 -6.37
N TRP A 280 17.71 -9.84 -5.69
CA TRP A 280 17.33 -10.27 -4.35
C TRP A 280 16.73 -11.68 -4.27
N ARG A 281 16.33 -12.27 -5.41
CA ARG A 281 15.89 -13.67 -5.47
C ARG A 281 17.03 -14.65 -5.28
N ASN A 282 18.26 -14.21 -5.50
CA ASN A 282 19.39 -15.09 -5.37
C ASN A 282 19.62 -15.48 -3.90
N PRO A 283 19.63 -16.80 -3.57
CA PRO A 283 19.78 -17.26 -2.20
C PRO A 283 21.09 -16.79 -1.54
N LEU A 284 22.17 -16.64 -2.31
CA LEU A 284 23.45 -16.17 -1.78
C LEU A 284 23.37 -14.68 -1.39
N VAL A 285 22.66 -13.86 -2.17
CA VAL A 285 22.42 -12.45 -1.83
C VAL A 285 21.66 -12.36 -0.53
N LEU A 286 20.55 -13.09 -0.42
CA LEU A 286 19.71 -13.09 0.78
C LEU A 286 20.49 -13.61 2.00
N LYS A 287 21.21 -14.72 1.87
CA LYS A 287 22.04 -15.27 2.96
C LYS A 287 23.05 -14.26 3.48
N ARG A 288 23.76 -13.55 2.59
CA ARG A 288 24.76 -12.55 2.97
C ARG A 288 24.15 -11.28 3.53
N TRP A 289 23.00 -10.87 3.00
CA TRP A 289 22.20 -9.79 3.56
C TRP A 289 21.78 -10.09 5.00
N THR A 290 21.16 -11.24 5.23
CA THR A 290 20.69 -11.65 6.56
C THR A 290 21.86 -11.72 7.55
N ALA A 291 23.02 -12.23 7.13
CA ALA A 291 24.21 -12.25 7.96
C ALA A 291 24.73 -10.85 8.31
N PHE A 292 24.65 -9.88 7.40
CA PHE A 292 24.97 -8.48 7.67
C PHE A 292 23.92 -7.83 8.57
N ALA A 293 22.64 -7.99 8.26
CA ALA A 293 21.53 -7.36 8.97
C ALA A 293 21.49 -7.79 10.46
N ARG A 294 21.79 -9.04 10.76
CA ARG A 294 21.85 -9.58 12.13
C ARG A 294 22.99 -9.01 13.00
N LEU A 295 23.97 -8.34 12.40
CA LEU A 295 25.00 -7.61 13.13
C LEU A 295 24.56 -6.21 13.57
N LEU A 296 23.37 -5.81 13.18
CA LEU A 296 22.78 -4.51 13.49
C LEU A 296 21.53 -4.71 14.33
N THR A 297 21.25 -3.76 15.19
CA THR A 297 19.93 -3.67 15.84
C THR A 297 18.95 -2.85 15.00
N ALA A 298 17.65 -2.92 15.30
CA ALA A 298 16.64 -2.10 14.65
C ALA A 298 16.96 -0.60 14.80
N THR A 299 17.34 -0.16 16.01
CA THR A 299 17.76 1.22 16.28
C THR A 299 18.97 1.63 15.45
N GLN A 300 19.98 0.76 15.31
CA GLN A 300 21.13 1.06 14.46
C GLN A 300 20.76 1.17 12.98
N CYS A 301 19.81 0.36 12.51
CA CYS A 301 19.29 0.48 11.13
C CYS A 301 18.60 1.83 10.91
N GLU A 302 17.77 2.25 11.86
CA GLU A 302 17.09 3.55 11.83
C GLU A 302 18.08 4.71 11.80
N GLU A 303 19.06 4.70 12.74
CA GLU A 303 20.11 5.72 12.80
C GLU A 303 20.97 5.77 11.52
N LEU A 304 21.28 4.62 10.92
CA LEU A 304 22.01 4.55 9.66
C LEU A 304 21.23 5.20 8.52
N VAL A 305 19.94 4.91 8.40
CA VAL A 305 19.07 5.54 7.41
C VAL A 305 18.97 7.03 7.64
N ALA A 306 18.77 7.47 8.89
CA ALA A 306 18.71 8.89 9.24
C ALA A 306 20.02 9.63 8.92
N ARG A 307 21.17 9.07 9.28
CA ARG A 307 22.50 9.64 8.97
C ARG A 307 22.78 9.68 7.47
N ALA A 308 22.35 8.66 6.73
CA ALA A 308 22.48 8.62 5.29
C ALA A 308 21.63 9.71 4.60
N ASN A 309 20.41 9.93 5.09
CA ASN A 309 19.54 11.01 4.61
C ASN A 309 20.15 12.40 4.90
N ALA A 310 20.66 12.61 6.11
CA ALA A 310 21.33 13.85 6.48
C ALA A 310 22.54 14.14 5.58
N LYS A 311 23.22 13.10 5.10
CA LYS A 311 24.33 13.20 4.12
C LYS A 311 23.86 13.22 2.65
N LYS A 312 22.56 13.41 2.40
CA LYS A 312 21.94 13.47 1.07
C LYS A 312 22.21 12.21 0.21
N LEU A 313 22.31 11.05 0.85
CA LEU A 313 22.44 9.78 0.14
C LEU A 313 21.09 9.15 -0.22
N GLY A 314 20.00 9.61 0.38
CA GLY A 314 18.66 9.13 0.12
C GLY A 314 17.61 9.98 0.81
N ALA A 315 16.33 9.59 0.70
CA ALA A 315 15.19 10.28 1.29
C ALA A 315 14.20 9.30 1.98
N LEU A 316 14.64 8.07 2.26
CA LEU A 316 13.83 7.10 2.98
C LEU A 316 13.69 7.50 4.44
N ARG A 317 12.50 7.27 5.00
CA ARG A 317 12.24 7.42 6.42
C ARG A 317 11.84 6.07 6.98
N ALA A 318 12.44 5.70 8.07
CA ALA A 318 12.05 4.58 8.90
C ALA A 318 12.10 5.02 10.34
N GLN A 319 11.16 4.57 11.11
CA GLN A 319 11.16 4.78 12.54
C GLN A 319 10.55 3.54 13.18
N GLN A 320 11.27 2.95 14.13
CA GLN A 320 10.72 1.86 14.91
C GLN A 320 9.71 2.46 15.90
N LEU A 321 8.45 2.20 15.63
CA LEU A 321 7.34 2.62 16.49
C LEU A 321 6.57 1.39 16.95
N PRO A 322 5.96 1.42 18.15
CA PRO A 322 4.90 0.48 18.51
C PRO A 322 3.81 0.49 17.42
N ASP A 323 3.11 -0.63 17.25
CA ASP A 323 2.10 -0.76 16.18
C ASP A 323 1.04 0.36 16.23
N GLU A 324 0.59 0.71 17.44
CA GLU A 324 -0.36 1.80 17.67
C GLU A 324 0.15 3.16 17.17
N ALA A 325 1.40 3.51 17.47
CA ALA A 325 1.99 4.76 16.99
C ALA A 325 2.33 4.71 15.49
N ALA A 326 2.74 3.55 14.98
CA ALA A 326 3.02 3.36 13.56
C ALA A 326 1.77 3.47 12.70
N THR A 327 0.61 3.13 13.25
CA THR A 327 -0.69 3.13 12.59
C THR A 327 -1.60 4.27 13.01
N GLU A 328 -1.06 5.27 13.73
CA GLU A 328 -1.80 6.46 14.12
C GLU A 328 -2.43 7.13 12.87
N GLY A 329 -3.71 7.44 12.94
CA GLY A 329 -4.51 7.96 11.84
C GLY A 329 -4.93 6.92 10.78
N TRP A 330 -4.53 5.65 10.93
CA TRP A 330 -4.91 4.61 9.98
C TRP A 330 -6.28 4.01 10.24
N ASN A 331 -6.91 4.31 11.39
CA ASN A 331 -8.19 3.75 11.81
C ASN A 331 -8.21 2.22 11.71
N LEU A 332 -7.26 1.57 12.38
CA LEU A 332 -7.30 0.12 12.56
C LEU A 332 -8.60 -0.25 13.24
N ASP A 333 -9.18 -1.38 12.88
CA ASP A 333 -10.45 -1.90 13.41
C ASP A 333 -11.66 -0.97 13.26
N SER A 334 -11.47 0.26 12.79
CA SER A 334 -12.58 1.20 12.64
C SER A 334 -13.57 0.70 11.62
N ARG A 335 -13.11 -0.14 10.73
CA ARG A 335 -13.92 -0.44 9.54
C ARG A 335 -14.49 0.84 8.92
N GLY A 336 -13.88 1.99 9.31
CA GLY A 336 -14.29 3.34 9.02
C GLY A 336 -15.60 3.71 9.72
N TYR A 337 -16.67 3.55 9.01
CA TYR A 337 -18.07 3.63 9.44
C TYR A 337 -18.87 2.56 8.68
N VAL A 338 -19.94 2.10 9.25
CA VAL A 338 -20.80 1.09 8.61
C VAL A 338 -21.90 1.79 7.81
N PRO A 339 -22.03 1.58 6.49
CA PRO A 339 -23.11 2.14 5.71
C PRO A 339 -24.49 1.71 6.27
N HIS A 340 -25.45 2.62 6.30
CA HIS A 340 -26.79 2.37 6.84
C HIS A 340 -27.45 1.10 6.28
N ALA A 341 -27.30 0.84 4.98
CA ALA A 341 -27.82 -0.37 4.33
C ALA A 341 -27.24 -1.68 4.89
N VAL A 342 -26.01 -1.65 5.43
CA VAL A 342 -25.38 -2.81 6.07
C VAL A 342 -25.89 -2.97 7.51
N LEU A 343 -26.15 -1.88 8.21
CA LEU A 343 -26.74 -1.90 9.56
C LEU A 343 -28.15 -2.49 9.52
N MET A 344 -28.97 -2.10 8.56
CA MET A 344 -30.34 -2.63 8.40
C MET A 344 -30.38 -4.12 8.08
N LYS A 345 -29.37 -4.66 7.40
CA LYS A 345 -29.24 -6.11 7.14
C LYS A 345 -28.77 -6.92 8.35
N ARG A 346 -28.31 -6.27 9.41
CA ARG A 346 -27.83 -6.89 10.66
C ARG A 346 -28.85 -6.87 11.80
N SER A 347 -30.09 -6.54 11.54
CA SER A 347 -31.14 -6.66 12.55
C SER A 347 -31.27 -8.11 13.01
N PRO A 348 -31.39 -8.38 14.31
CA PRO A 348 -31.21 -9.71 14.89
C PRO A 348 -32.47 -10.59 14.68
N THR A 349 -32.56 -11.25 13.53
CA THR A 349 -33.56 -12.30 13.33
C THR A 349 -32.90 -13.63 12.97
N SER A 350 -31.75 -13.96 13.55
CA SER A 350 -31.21 -15.33 13.49
C SER A 350 -30.27 -15.64 14.63
N ALA A 351 -30.75 -15.46 15.85
CA ALA A 351 -30.22 -16.24 16.96
C ALA A 351 -31.03 -17.54 17.06
N ARG A 352 -30.87 -18.44 16.10
CA ARG A 352 -31.15 -19.89 16.26
C ARG A 352 -30.65 -20.69 15.06
N THR A 353 -29.94 -21.73 15.44
CA THR A 353 -29.46 -22.92 14.74
C THR A 353 -28.02 -22.82 14.25
N GLY A 354 -27.15 -23.45 15.06
CA GLY A 354 -25.83 -23.85 14.64
C GLY A 354 -25.94 -24.91 13.55
N LEU A 355 -25.18 -24.69 12.52
CA LEU A 355 -24.54 -25.70 11.66
C LEU A 355 -23.67 -24.88 10.70
N GLY A 356 -22.42 -25.31 10.56
CA GLY A 356 -21.39 -24.56 9.84
C GLY A 356 -21.78 -24.20 8.40
N GLU A 357 -22.05 -22.95 8.19
CA GLU A 357 -22.11 -22.36 6.86
C GLU A 357 -20.90 -21.44 6.66
N GLN A 358 -20.13 -21.80 5.66
CA GLN A 358 -19.08 -20.96 5.12
C GLN A 358 -19.65 -19.58 4.84
N ILE A 359 -19.07 -18.57 5.47
CA ILE A 359 -19.39 -17.15 5.18
C ILE A 359 -19.01 -16.91 3.72
N PRO A 360 -19.98 -16.56 2.84
CA PRO A 360 -19.65 -16.13 1.51
C PRO A 360 -18.84 -14.82 1.64
N GLN A 361 -17.59 -14.85 1.20
CA GLN A 361 -16.81 -13.62 1.06
C GLN A 361 -17.56 -12.67 0.12
N PRO A 362 -17.67 -11.37 0.45
CA PRO A 362 -18.23 -10.42 -0.48
C PRO A 362 -17.32 -10.40 -1.71
N VAL A 363 -17.84 -10.88 -2.83
CA VAL A 363 -17.24 -10.75 -4.14
C VAL A 363 -17.00 -9.26 -4.37
N GLY A 364 -15.75 -8.85 -4.25
CA GLY A 364 -15.33 -7.47 -4.46
C GLY A 364 -15.34 -7.15 -5.93
N THR A 365 -16.49 -6.96 -6.53
CA THR A 365 -16.63 -6.32 -7.83
C THR A 365 -16.23 -4.86 -7.66
N GLN A 366 -14.96 -4.56 -7.93
CA GLN A 366 -14.55 -3.21 -8.26
C GLN A 366 -15.14 -2.91 -9.64
N ALA A 367 -16.34 -2.36 -9.67
CA ALA A 367 -16.83 -1.70 -10.86
C ALA A 367 -15.91 -0.49 -11.10
N SER A 368 -15.02 -0.59 -12.07
CA SER A 368 -14.31 0.55 -12.62
C SER A 368 -15.37 1.43 -13.27
N LEU A 369 -15.64 2.58 -12.69
CA LEU A 369 -16.49 3.57 -13.35
C LEU A 369 -15.64 4.32 -14.38
N PRO A 370 -16.12 4.54 -15.60
CA PRO A 370 -15.44 5.36 -16.57
C PRO A 370 -15.31 6.79 -16.04
N LEU A 371 -14.18 7.39 -16.29
CA LEU A 371 -13.92 8.80 -16.04
C LEU A 371 -14.59 9.66 -17.10
#